data_8b325a2c799e4e120a7bafd588d3ae6c
#
_entry.id   8b325a2c799e4e120a7bafd588d3ae6c
#
_cell.length_a   1.000
_cell.length_b   1.000
_cell.length_c   1.000
_cell.angle_alpha   90.00
_cell.angle_beta   90.00
_cell.angle_gamma   90.00
#
_symmetry.space_group_name_H-M   'P 1'
#
loop_
_entity.id
_entity.type
_entity.pdbx_description
1 polymer ?
#
loop_
_entity_poly.entity_id
_entity_poly.type
_entity_poly.pdbx_seq_one_letter_code
_entity_poly.pdbx_strand_id
1 'polypeptide(L)'
;MKSNKLLFLIEVSIFTALALLLDILPLGFKIWAQGGSVSFAMIPVFIIAFRWGLKGGLLSGFLWGILQVATGNAYILTPLQGFIDYAIAFTVIGFAGIFAMQVQEAVKDGKVKTYLTYITAGVLLGSGLRFLAHYIAGIVFFGSAIEGQPAWLYSLLYNMSYMFPSFVLSTLIVFFLFHKQPRALLNLASN
;
A
#
# COMPACT_ATOMS: atom_id res chain seq x y z
N MET A 1 -22.43 18.25 5.71
CA MET A 1 -21.49 18.12 4.55
C MET A 1 -20.07 18.64 4.80
N LYS A 2 -19.83 19.77 5.48
CA LYS A 2 -18.46 20.26 5.76
C LYS A 2 -17.68 19.33 6.73
N SER A 3 -18.33 18.77 7.74
CA SER A 3 -17.73 17.88 8.75
C SER A 3 -17.08 16.62 8.14
N ASN A 4 -17.73 15.99 7.17
CA ASN A 4 -17.22 14.75 6.56
C ASN A 4 -15.98 14.99 5.70
N LYS A 5 -15.87 16.15 5.03
CA LYS A 5 -14.69 16.51 4.24
C LYS A 5 -13.47 16.77 5.13
N LEU A 6 -13.68 17.44 6.26
CA LEU A 6 -12.61 17.70 7.22
C LEU A 6 -12.11 16.40 7.84
N LEU A 7 -13.02 15.52 8.27
CA LEU A 7 -12.67 14.21 8.81
C LEU A 7 -11.88 13.36 7.81
N PHE A 8 -12.33 13.33 6.55
CA PHE A 8 -11.63 12.65 5.46
C PHE A 8 -10.17 13.13 5.34
N LEU A 9 -9.95 14.46 5.28
CA LEU A 9 -8.61 15.03 5.16
C LEU A 9 -7.73 14.72 6.37
N ILE A 10 -8.28 14.83 7.58
CA ILE A 10 -7.56 14.51 8.82
C ILE A 10 -7.14 13.05 8.83
N GLU A 11 -8.06 12.12 8.56
CA GLU A 11 -7.76 10.69 8.59
C GLU A 11 -6.76 10.30 7.49
N VAL A 12 -6.94 10.78 6.26
CA VAL A 12 -5.96 10.55 5.18
C VAL A 12 -4.57 11.04 5.60
N SER A 13 -4.48 12.24 6.17
CA SER A 13 -3.19 12.80 6.60
C SER A 13 -2.53 11.99 7.71
N ILE A 14 -3.30 11.60 8.75
CA ILE A 14 -2.79 10.81 9.88
C ILE A 14 -2.29 9.44 9.40
N PHE A 15 -3.09 8.73 8.60
CA PHE A 15 -2.71 7.40 8.13
C PHE A 15 -1.57 7.44 7.12
N THR A 16 -1.48 8.51 6.31
CA THR A 16 -0.31 8.73 5.43
C THR A 16 0.96 8.98 6.25
N ALA A 17 0.90 9.81 7.28
CA ALA A 17 2.03 10.03 8.18
C ALA A 17 2.42 8.74 8.92
N LEU A 18 1.45 7.93 9.34
CA LEU A 18 1.70 6.63 9.95
C LEU A 18 2.38 5.67 8.96
N ALA A 19 1.97 5.66 7.68
CA ALA A 19 2.62 4.86 6.65
C ALA A 19 4.10 5.25 6.51
N LEU A 20 4.40 6.55 6.44
CA LEU A 20 5.77 7.04 6.39
C LEU A 20 6.57 6.64 7.64
N LEU A 21 6.01 6.80 8.83
CA LEU A 21 6.67 6.44 10.09
C LEU A 21 6.99 4.94 10.14
N LEU A 22 6.05 4.07 9.76
CA LEU A 22 6.25 2.63 9.73
C LEU A 22 7.29 2.19 8.68
N ASP A 23 7.54 3.01 7.68
CA ASP A 23 8.55 2.75 6.65
C ASP A 23 9.96 3.20 7.09
N ILE A 24 10.04 4.32 7.79
CA ILE A 24 11.31 4.88 8.29
C ILE A 24 11.81 4.12 9.52
N LEU A 25 10.89 3.71 10.40
CA LEU A 25 11.25 2.99 11.60
C LEU A 25 11.82 1.60 11.26
N PRO A 26 12.82 1.10 12.02
CA PRO A 26 13.43 -0.20 11.78
C PRO A 26 12.52 -1.36 12.26
N LEU A 27 11.22 -1.26 11.96
CA LEU A 27 10.22 -2.30 12.27
C LEU A 27 10.08 -3.33 11.15
N GLY A 28 10.67 -3.05 9.98
CA GLY A 28 10.66 -3.92 8.83
C GLY A 28 11.97 -4.69 8.65
N PHE A 29 11.93 -5.73 7.86
CA PHE A 29 13.12 -6.50 7.47
C PHE A 29 13.61 -6.01 6.11
N LYS A 30 14.78 -5.36 6.07
CA LYS A 30 15.46 -5.07 4.80
C LYS A 30 16.06 -6.36 4.26
N ILE A 31 15.64 -6.77 3.09
CA ILE A 31 16.16 -7.97 2.41
C ILE A 31 17.36 -7.59 1.56
N TRP A 32 17.34 -6.41 0.95
CA TRP A 32 18.37 -5.92 0.04
C TRP A 32 18.95 -4.59 0.51
N ALA A 33 20.25 -4.41 0.29
CA ALA A 33 20.96 -3.18 0.69
C ALA A 33 20.43 -1.93 -0.06
N GLN A 34 20.01 -2.09 -1.31
CA GLN A 34 19.55 -1.01 -2.17
C GLN A 34 18.05 -0.65 -1.99
N GLY A 35 17.34 -1.35 -1.12
CA GLY A 35 15.90 -1.18 -0.92
C GLY A 35 15.20 -2.53 -0.77
N GLY A 36 13.86 -2.56 -0.90
CA GLY A 36 13.09 -3.80 -0.78
C GLY A 36 13.00 -4.29 0.66
N SER A 37 12.09 -3.73 1.41
CA SER A 37 11.80 -4.14 2.80
C SER A 37 10.43 -4.79 2.92
N VAL A 38 10.35 -5.82 3.74
CA VAL A 38 9.07 -6.29 4.28
C VAL A 38 8.68 -5.32 5.38
N SER A 39 7.66 -4.50 5.14
CA SER A 39 7.28 -3.44 6.07
C SER A 39 5.77 -3.40 6.32
N PHE A 40 5.39 -2.75 7.42
CA PHE A 40 4.00 -2.49 7.80
C PHE A 40 3.42 -1.26 7.09
N ALA A 41 4.20 -0.55 6.30
CA ALA A 41 3.87 0.77 5.78
C ALA A 41 2.66 0.80 4.82
N MET A 42 2.35 -0.29 4.11
CA MET A 42 1.16 -0.36 3.26
C MET A 42 -0.15 -0.46 4.06
N ILE A 43 -0.10 -0.95 5.30
CA ILE A 43 -1.30 -1.21 6.12
C ILE A 43 -2.15 0.04 6.32
N PRO A 44 -1.61 1.20 6.74
CA PRO A 44 -2.38 2.43 6.87
C PRO A 44 -3.08 2.84 5.58
N VAL A 45 -2.43 2.68 4.42
CA VAL A 45 -3.01 3.01 3.12
C VAL A 45 -4.19 2.07 2.81
N PHE A 46 -4.07 0.77 3.08
CA PHE A 46 -5.17 -0.17 2.90
C PHE A 46 -6.35 0.13 3.84
N ILE A 47 -6.07 0.51 5.10
CA ILE A 47 -7.14 0.90 6.03
C ILE A 47 -7.91 2.09 5.49
N ILE A 48 -7.23 3.14 5.03
CA ILE A 48 -7.88 4.32 4.43
C ILE A 48 -8.62 3.95 3.15
N ALA A 49 -8.04 3.08 2.32
CA ALA A 49 -8.70 2.60 1.10
C ALA A 49 -10.01 1.88 1.40
N PHE A 50 -10.05 0.98 2.38
CA PHE A 50 -11.29 0.28 2.76
C PHE A 50 -12.27 1.16 3.55
N ARG A 51 -11.79 2.22 4.23
CA ARG A 51 -12.64 3.13 4.99
C ARG A 51 -13.24 4.25 4.13
N TRP A 52 -12.47 4.87 3.24
CA TRP A 52 -12.86 6.03 2.44
C TRP A 52 -12.96 5.73 0.94
N GLY A 53 -12.80 4.47 0.55
CA GLY A 53 -12.87 4.05 -0.83
C GLY A 53 -11.65 4.47 -1.66
N LEU A 54 -11.83 4.37 -2.97
CA LEU A 54 -10.78 4.61 -3.96
C LEU A 54 -10.08 5.98 -3.79
N LYS A 55 -10.85 7.05 -3.58
CA LYS A 55 -10.31 8.40 -3.44
C LYS A 55 -9.38 8.52 -2.24
N GLY A 56 -9.76 7.95 -1.09
CA GLY A 56 -8.94 7.95 0.12
C GLY A 56 -7.65 7.17 -0.06
N GLY A 57 -7.75 5.97 -0.61
CA GLY A 57 -6.60 5.11 -0.87
C GLY A 57 -5.61 5.72 -1.86
N LEU A 58 -6.08 6.22 -3.01
CA LEU A 58 -5.22 6.85 -4.01
C LEU A 58 -4.52 8.11 -3.46
N LEU A 59 -5.25 8.97 -2.73
CA LEU A 59 -4.67 10.16 -2.13
C LEU A 59 -3.64 9.82 -1.07
N SER A 60 -3.93 8.88 -0.17
CA SER A 60 -2.98 8.44 0.86
C SER A 60 -1.72 7.81 0.26
N GLY A 61 -1.87 6.94 -0.74
CA GLY A 61 -0.74 6.34 -1.44
C GLY A 61 0.12 7.39 -2.15
N PHE A 62 -0.51 8.32 -2.88
CA PHE A 62 0.20 9.41 -3.56
C PHE A 62 0.99 10.27 -2.59
N LEU A 63 0.35 10.74 -1.51
CA LEU A 63 1.00 11.56 -0.49
C LEU A 63 2.17 10.81 0.17
N TRP A 64 2.01 9.52 0.47
CA TRP A 64 3.10 8.72 1.02
C TRP A 64 4.28 8.64 0.05
N GLY A 65 4.04 8.40 -1.25
CA GLY A 65 5.09 8.40 -2.27
C GLY A 65 5.84 9.75 -2.35
N ILE A 66 5.12 10.87 -2.33
CA ILE A 66 5.72 12.20 -2.31
C ILE A 66 6.55 12.42 -1.03
N LEU A 67 6.05 11.98 0.13
CA LEU A 67 6.78 12.10 1.39
C LEU A 67 8.06 11.27 1.40
N GLN A 68 8.12 10.11 0.75
CA GLN A 68 9.36 9.35 0.57
C GLN A 68 10.44 10.18 -0.13
N VAL A 69 10.06 10.87 -1.19
CA VAL A 69 10.97 11.76 -1.93
C VAL A 69 11.37 12.97 -1.07
N ALA A 70 10.41 13.62 -0.42
CA ALA A 70 10.63 14.82 0.38
C ALA A 70 11.51 14.57 1.62
N THR A 71 11.46 13.38 2.21
CA THR A 71 12.25 12.99 3.39
C THR A 71 13.62 12.38 3.04
N GLY A 72 13.94 12.26 1.75
CA GLY A 72 15.22 11.70 1.30
C GLY A 72 15.31 10.17 1.43
N ASN A 73 14.20 9.48 1.67
CA ASN A 73 14.18 8.01 1.71
C ASN A 73 14.08 7.36 0.32
N ALA A 74 13.85 8.18 -0.71
CA ALA A 74 13.73 7.72 -2.08
C ALA A 74 15.12 7.51 -2.72
N TYR A 75 15.29 6.38 -3.42
CA TYR A 75 16.45 6.14 -4.29
C TYR A 75 16.06 6.46 -5.72
N ILE A 76 16.57 7.55 -6.27
CA ILE A 76 16.20 8.08 -7.58
C ILE A 76 17.43 8.13 -8.49
N LEU A 77 17.42 7.33 -9.57
CA LEU A 77 18.42 7.34 -10.63
C LEU A 77 18.08 8.35 -11.72
N THR A 78 16.81 8.41 -12.12
CA THR A 78 16.30 9.32 -13.14
C THR A 78 14.93 9.87 -12.71
N PRO A 79 14.51 11.05 -13.20
CA PRO A 79 13.18 11.60 -12.88
C PRO A 79 12.03 10.65 -13.27
N LEU A 80 12.14 9.95 -14.39
CA LEU A 80 11.12 9.01 -14.84
C LEU A 80 11.02 7.78 -13.95
N GLN A 81 12.17 7.21 -13.55
CA GLN A 81 12.21 6.11 -12.60
C GLN A 81 11.59 6.53 -11.25
N GLY A 82 12.01 7.70 -10.75
CA GLY A 82 11.45 8.22 -9.49
C GLY A 82 9.94 8.44 -9.55
N PHE A 83 9.41 8.92 -10.68
CA PHE A 83 7.97 9.07 -10.88
C PHE A 83 7.24 7.71 -10.87
N ILE A 84 7.78 6.69 -11.54
CA ILE A 84 7.17 5.35 -11.54
C ILE A 84 7.24 4.72 -10.15
N ASP A 85 8.41 4.74 -9.50
CA ASP A 85 8.65 4.04 -8.24
C ASP A 85 8.01 4.71 -7.03
N TYR A 86 7.82 6.04 -7.05
CA TYR A 86 7.26 6.75 -5.90
C TYR A 86 5.89 7.35 -6.16
N ALA A 87 5.65 8.00 -7.29
CA ALA A 87 4.32 8.55 -7.56
C ALA A 87 3.33 7.44 -7.99
N ILE A 88 3.65 6.65 -9.00
CA ILE A 88 2.72 5.62 -9.52
C ILE A 88 2.62 4.45 -8.54
N ALA A 89 3.73 3.79 -8.20
CA ALA A 89 3.73 2.55 -7.42
C ALA A 89 3.06 2.70 -6.06
N PHE A 90 3.19 3.86 -5.42
CA PHE A 90 2.54 4.13 -4.14
C PHE A 90 1.06 4.49 -4.30
N THR A 91 0.71 5.28 -5.32
CA THR A 91 -0.69 5.66 -5.58
C THR A 91 -1.56 4.45 -5.87
N VAL A 92 -1.08 3.51 -6.69
CA VAL A 92 -1.89 2.36 -7.13
C VAL A 92 -2.26 1.39 -6.01
N ILE A 93 -1.60 1.44 -4.83
CA ILE A 93 -2.02 0.70 -3.64
C ILE A 93 -3.48 1.05 -3.29
N GLY A 94 -3.86 2.30 -3.50
CA GLY A 94 -5.20 2.81 -3.24
C GLY A 94 -6.32 2.15 -4.03
N PHE A 95 -6.00 1.41 -5.11
CA PHE A 95 -7.01 0.64 -5.84
C PHE A 95 -7.69 -0.45 -5.00
N ALA A 96 -7.12 -0.84 -3.87
CA ALA A 96 -7.80 -1.67 -2.88
C ALA A 96 -9.16 -1.10 -2.47
N GLY A 97 -9.31 0.23 -2.50
CA GLY A 97 -10.54 0.95 -2.17
C GLY A 97 -11.73 0.70 -3.10
N ILE A 98 -11.54 0.02 -4.23
CA ILE A 98 -12.64 -0.45 -5.09
C ILE A 98 -13.57 -1.40 -4.31
N PHE A 99 -13.02 -2.17 -3.39
CA PHE A 99 -13.75 -3.12 -2.55
C PHE A 99 -14.26 -2.53 -1.22
N ALA A 100 -14.12 -1.22 -1.01
CA ALA A 100 -14.47 -0.58 0.27
C ALA A 100 -15.92 -0.82 0.68
N MET A 101 -16.87 -0.67 -0.25
CA MET A 101 -18.30 -0.86 0.03
C MET A 101 -18.58 -2.30 0.48
N GLN A 102 -18.09 -3.28 -0.26
CA GLN A 102 -18.27 -4.70 0.04
C GLN A 102 -17.64 -5.09 1.40
N VAL A 103 -16.45 -4.56 1.70
CA VAL A 103 -15.80 -4.77 3.01
C VAL A 103 -16.66 -4.20 4.12
N GLN A 104 -17.10 -2.94 4.00
CA GLN A 104 -17.86 -2.27 5.05
C GLN A 104 -19.24 -2.92 5.29
N GLU A 105 -19.96 -3.27 4.24
CA GLU A 105 -21.23 -3.98 4.34
C GLU A 105 -21.06 -5.35 5.00
N ALA A 106 -20.09 -6.14 4.54
CA ALA A 106 -19.83 -7.45 5.11
C ALA A 106 -19.36 -7.41 6.58
N VAL A 107 -18.63 -6.35 6.97
CA VAL A 107 -18.26 -6.12 8.37
C VAL A 107 -19.47 -5.74 9.22
N LYS A 108 -20.37 -4.85 8.73
CA LYS A 108 -21.64 -4.50 9.41
C LYS A 108 -22.52 -5.73 9.63
N ASP A 109 -22.58 -6.61 8.63
CA ASP A 109 -23.38 -7.84 8.67
C ASP A 109 -22.73 -8.98 9.47
N GLY A 110 -21.50 -8.81 9.97
CA GLY A 110 -20.75 -9.87 10.64
C GLY A 110 -20.34 -11.04 9.75
N LYS A 111 -20.33 -10.86 8.41
CA LYS A 111 -20.00 -11.89 7.42
C LYS A 111 -18.49 -12.06 7.27
N VAL A 112 -17.85 -12.73 8.25
CA VAL A 112 -16.39 -12.83 8.36
C VAL A 112 -15.71 -13.32 7.08
N LYS A 113 -16.19 -14.42 6.48
CA LYS A 113 -15.62 -14.97 5.24
C LYS A 113 -15.69 -13.96 4.09
N THR A 114 -16.79 -13.25 3.97
CA THR A 114 -17.03 -12.27 2.90
C THR A 114 -16.07 -11.10 2.99
N TYR A 115 -15.94 -10.45 4.17
CA TYR A 115 -15.01 -9.33 4.26
C TYR A 115 -13.53 -9.77 4.21
N LEU A 116 -13.19 -10.96 4.68
CA LEU A 116 -11.85 -11.53 4.48
C LEU A 116 -11.54 -11.67 2.99
N THR A 117 -12.48 -12.20 2.20
CA THR A 117 -12.30 -12.34 0.75
C THR A 117 -12.07 -10.99 0.07
N TYR A 118 -12.90 -9.98 0.37
CA TYR A 118 -12.75 -8.66 -0.24
C TYR A 118 -11.51 -7.88 0.25
N ILE A 119 -11.13 -8.02 1.52
CA ILE A 119 -9.86 -7.48 2.02
C ILE A 119 -8.69 -8.13 1.28
N THR A 120 -8.67 -9.47 1.17
CA THR A 120 -7.61 -10.18 0.46
C THR A 120 -7.53 -9.77 -1.01
N ALA A 121 -8.67 -9.67 -1.70
CA ALA A 121 -8.74 -9.23 -3.09
C ALA A 121 -8.23 -7.79 -3.27
N GLY A 122 -8.62 -6.88 -2.38
CA GLY A 122 -8.17 -5.49 -2.44
C GLY A 122 -6.68 -5.34 -2.13
N VAL A 123 -6.18 -6.02 -1.10
CA VAL A 123 -4.74 -6.00 -0.78
C VAL A 123 -3.94 -6.64 -1.92
N LEU A 124 -4.42 -7.73 -2.51
CA LEU A 124 -3.78 -8.36 -3.68
C LEU A 124 -3.74 -7.41 -4.88
N LEU A 125 -4.85 -6.73 -5.19
CA LEU A 125 -4.91 -5.77 -6.27
C LEU A 125 -3.93 -4.62 -6.06
N GLY A 126 -3.97 -3.95 -4.91
CA GLY A 126 -3.08 -2.82 -4.61
C GLY A 126 -1.60 -3.21 -4.56
N SER A 127 -1.27 -4.32 -3.89
CA SER A 127 0.10 -4.83 -3.83
C SER A 127 0.59 -5.33 -5.19
N GLY A 128 -0.28 -5.98 -5.97
CA GLY A 128 0.04 -6.47 -7.32
C GLY A 128 0.33 -5.34 -8.30
N LEU A 129 -0.46 -4.26 -8.28
CA LEU A 129 -0.21 -3.09 -9.11
C LEU A 129 1.09 -2.37 -8.71
N ARG A 130 1.35 -2.25 -7.40
CA ARG A 130 2.63 -1.73 -6.91
C ARG A 130 3.80 -2.61 -7.37
N PHE A 131 3.67 -3.92 -7.23
CA PHE A 131 4.66 -4.89 -7.71
C PHE A 131 4.94 -4.69 -9.20
N LEU A 132 3.91 -4.56 -10.04
CA LEU A 132 4.07 -4.34 -11.48
C LEU A 132 4.83 -3.05 -11.79
N ALA A 133 4.54 -1.95 -11.07
CA ALA A 133 5.26 -0.69 -11.26
C ALA A 133 6.75 -0.84 -10.93
N HIS A 134 7.09 -1.40 -9.77
CA HIS A 134 8.49 -1.65 -9.39
C HIS A 134 9.17 -2.69 -10.29
N TYR A 135 8.46 -3.72 -10.73
CA TYR A 135 8.97 -4.73 -11.65
C TYR A 135 9.38 -4.11 -12.98
N ILE A 136 8.52 -3.27 -13.57
CA ILE A 136 8.81 -2.56 -14.82
C ILE A 136 9.98 -1.59 -14.62
N ALA A 137 9.97 -0.80 -13.55
CA ALA A 137 11.08 0.11 -13.24
C ALA A 137 12.40 -0.64 -13.07
N GLY A 138 12.38 -1.80 -12.40
CA GLY A 138 13.53 -2.66 -12.23
C GLY A 138 14.14 -3.14 -13.54
N ILE A 139 13.31 -3.57 -14.49
CA ILE A 139 13.77 -4.01 -15.82
C ILE A 139 14.38 -2.85 -16.60
N VAL A 140 13.69 -1.70 -16.60
CA VAL A 140 14.02 -0.58 -17.50
C VAL A 140 15.21 0.23 -17.01
N PHE A 141 15.32 0.45 -15.69
CA PHE A 141 16.28 1.42 -15.13
C PHE A 141 17.41 0.79 -14.33
N PHE A 142 17.23 -0.39 -13.74
CA PHE A 142 18.23 -0.99 -12.85
C PHE A 142 18.99 -2.15 -13.48
N GLY A 143 18.36 -2.90 -14.37
CA GLY A 143 18.98 -4.08 -14.97
C GLY A 143 19.13 -5.24 -13.98
N SER A 144 20.18 -6.06 -14.16
CA SER A 144 20.53 -7.16 -13.27
C SER A 144 21.84 -6.88 -12.54
N ALA A 145 21.89 -7.12 -11.23
CA ALA A 145 23.11 -7.07 -10.43
C ALA A 145 23.88 -8.42 -10.46
N ILE A 146 23.31 -9.45 -11.11
CA ILE A 146 23.92 -10.79 -11.20
C ILE A 146 24.34 -10.99 -12.65
N GLU A 147 25.64 -11.27 -12.86
CA GLU A 147 26.19 -11.53 -14.18
C GLU A 147 25.52 -12.73 -14.84
N GLY A 148 25.17 -12.59 -16.13
CA GLY A 148 24.46 -13.62 -16.90
C GLY A 148 22.97 -13.78 -16.60
N GLN A 149 22.42 -13.11 -15.57
CA GLN A 149 21.00 -13.15 -15.29
C GLN A 149 20.25 -12.04 -16.04
N PRO A 150 19.16 -12.35 -16.77
CA PRO A 150 18.39 -11.33 -17.48
C PRO A 150 17.67 -10.40 -16.49
N ALA A 151 17.55 -9.11 -16.83
CA ALA A 151 16.97 -8.06 -15.98
C ALA A 151 15.54 -8.39 -15.52
N TRP A 152 14.71 -9.00 -16.40
CA TRP A 152 13.35 -9.37 -16.02
C TRP A 152 13.30 -10.41 -14.89
N LEU A 153 14.20 -11.40 -14.92
CA LEU A 153 14.26 -12.44 -13.89
C LEU A 153 14.79 -11.86 -12.57
N TYR A 154 15.83 -11.02 -12.65
CA TYR A 154 16.35 -10.34 -11.48
C TYR A 154 15.28 -9.46 -10.82
N SER A 155 14.62 -8.59 -11.59
CA SER A 155 13.57 -7.70 -11.09
C SER A 155 12.37 -8.48 -10.52
N LEU A 156 11.98 -9.60 -11.14
CA LEU A 156 10.93 -10.48 -10.64
C LEU A 156 11.27 -11.00 -9.24
N LEU A 157 12.43 -11.64 -9.11
CA LEU A 157 12.85 -12.26 -7.85
C LEU A 157 13.10 -11.22 -6.76
N TYR A 158 13.73 -10.11 -7.11
CA TYR A 158 13.98 -8.98 -6.22
C TYR A 158 12.66 -8.44 -5.63
N ASN A 159 11.73 -8.04 -6.48
CA ASN A 159 10.46 -7.45 -6.02
C ASN A 159 9.57 -8.48 -5.32
N MET A 160 9.53 -9.74 -5.79
CA MET A 160 8.75 -10.80 -5.17
C MET A 160 9.22 -11.11 -3.76
N SER A 161 10.53 -11.05 -3.51
CA SER A 161 11.14 -11.40 -2.21
C SER A 161 10.61 -10.56 -1.04
N TYR A 162 10.25 -9.30 -1.26
CA TYR A 162 9.71 -8.43 -0.21
C TYR A 162 8.22 -8.10 -0.39
N MET A 163 7.72 -8.04 -1.63
CA MET A 163 6.32 -7.70 -1.88
C MET A 163 5.37 -8.83 -1.51
N PHE A 164 5.75 -10.09 -1.74
CA PHE A 164 4.92 -11.23 -1.36
C PHE A 164 4.75 -11.37 0.17
N PRO A 165 5.82 -11.35 0.99
CA PRO A 165 5.67 -11.30 2.44
C PRO A 165 4.89 -10.08 2.93
N SER A 166 5.11 -8.90 2.33
CA SER A 166 4.37 -7.68 2.69
C SER A 166 2.89 -7.79 2.36
N PHE A 167 2.51 -8.44 1.26
CA PHE A 167 1.12 -8.74 0.91
C PHE A 167 0.47 -9.62 1.98
N VAL A 168 1.12 -10.73 2.34
CA VAL A 168 0.60 -11.65 3.37
C VAL A 168 0.43 -10.94 4.70
N LEU A 169 1.46 -10.21 5.13
CA LEU A 169 1.46 -9.44 6.38
C LEU A 169 0.33 -8.40 6.39
N SER A 170 0.20 -7.62 5.32
CA SER A 170 -0.84 -6.60 5.19
C SER A 170 -2.23 -7.21 5.22
N THR A 171 -2.46 -8.31 4.51
CA THR A 171 -3.75 -9.01 4.50
C THR A 171 -4.15 -9.46 5.90
N LEU A 172 -3.23 -10.12 6.62
CA LEU A 172 -3.50 -10.63 7.96
C LEU A 172 -3.80 -9.50 8.94
N ILE A 173 -3.00 -8.44 8.94
CA ILE A 173 -3.16 -7.34 9.90
C ILE A 173 -4.41 -6.52 9.58
N VAL A 174 -4.65 -6.17 8.32
CA VAL A 174 -5.86 -5.43 7.94
C VAL A 174 -7.11 -6.24 8.28
N PHE A 175 -7.15 -7.52 7.95
CA PHE A 175 -8.25 -8.40 8.34
C PHE A 175 -8.44 -8.41 9.86
N PHE A 176 -7.38 -8.62 10.62
CA PHE A 176 -7.44 -8.68 12.08
C PHE A 176 -7.94 -7.38 12.70
N LEU A 177 -7.51 -6.22 12.18
CA LEU A 177 -7.96 -4.91 12.64
C LEU A 177 -9.47 -4.70 12.36
N PHE A 178 -9.94 -5.02 11.16
CA PHE A 178 -11.38 -4.94 10.84
C PHE A 178 -12.21 -5.93 11.66
N HIS A 179 -11.66 -7.10 11.98
CA HIS A 179 -12.32 -8.10 12.80
C HIS A 179 -12.44 -7.68 14.28
N LYS A 180 -11.37 -7.11 14.86
CA LYS A 180 -11.32 -6.75 16.28
C LYS A 180 -11.85 -5.36 16.58
N GLN A 181 -11.74 -4.41 15.65
CA GLN A 181 -12.13 -3.01 15.81
C GLN A 181 -13.07 -2.53 14.68
N PRO A 182 -14.17 -3.25 14.39
CA PRO A 182 -15.03 -2.91 13.25
C PRO A 182 -15.60 -1.49 13.35
N ARG A 183 -16.00 -1.05 14.55
CA ARG A 183 -16.61 0.27 14.76
C ARG A 183 -15.64 1.42 14.49
N ALA A 184 -14.36 1.26 14.80
CA ALA A 184 -13.35 2.28 14.56
C ALA A 184 -12.99 2.42 13.07
N LEU A 185 -13.10 1.33 12.32
CA LEU A 185 -12.67 1.26 10.92
C LEU A 185 -13.81 1.45 9.89
N LEU A 186 -15.06 1.31 10.32
CA LEU A 186 -16.22 1.60 9.47
C LEU A 186 -16.39 3.11 9.29
N ASN A 187 -16.72 3.52 8.07
CA ASN A 187 -17.12 4.89 7.80
C ASN A 187 -18.59 5.08 8.19
N LEU A 188 -18.83 5.58 9.40
CA LEU A 188 -20.17 5.84 9.91
C LEU A 188 -20.83 7.08 9.29
N ALA A 189 -20.09 7.85 8.48
CA ALA A 189 -20.57 9.06 7.84
C ALA A 189 -21.29 8.81 6.49
N SER A 190 -21.39 7.57 6.06
CA SER A 190 -22.05 7.18 4.81
C SER A 190 -23.50 6.71 4.97
N ASN A 191 -24.11 6.96 6.15
CA ASN A 191 -25.55 6.74 6.40
C ASN A 191 -26.30 8.03 6.25
#